data_827f91858c953fa082bd8ed13dad52b3
#
_entry.id   827f91858c953fa082bd8ed13dad52b3
#
_cell.length_a   1.000
_cell.length_b   1.000
_cell.length_c   1.000
_cell.angle_alpha   90.00
_cell.angle_beta   90.00
_cell.angle_gamma   90.00
#
_symmetry.space_group_name_H-M   'P 1'
#
loop_
_entity.id
_entity.type
_entity.pdbx_description
1 polymer ?
#
loop_
_entity_poly.entity_id
_entity_poly.type
_entity_poly.pdbx_seq_one_letter_code
_entity_poly.pdbx_strand_id
1 'polypeptide(L)'
;MATNPEPIKRPWIHYSTGEQDGRKYLGAPNPNKIVNKDQFAADMWEVFDGAGNLLLKKHRDYGPLNIARSPGGPLNGLRVRIWDKLARINHLIEQGATPENESLRDSFLDMMNYSAIALMYLDGKWPNE
;
A
#
# COMPACT_ATOMS: atom_id res chain seq x y z
N MET A 1 -1.49 14.04 22.25
CA MET A 1 -1.78 13.59 20.89
C MET A 1 -0.53 13.02 20.25
N ALA A 2 -0.63 11.84 19.71
CA ALA A 2 0.50 11.27 18.98
C ALA A 2 0.69 12.03 17.67
N THR A 3 1.90 12.54 17.43
CA THR A 3 2.26 13.12 16.17
C THR A 3 2.43 12.02 15.12
N ASN A 4 2.09 12.30 13.87
CA ASN A 4 2.39 11.38 12.77
C ASN A 4 3.91 11.20 12.69
N PRO A 5 4.40 9.97 12.48
CA PRO A 5 5.83 9.79 12.30
C PRO A 5 6.29 10.53 11.04
N GLU A 6 7.50 11.08 11.11
CA GLU A 6 8.13 11.62 9.92
C GLU A 6 8.26 10.53 8.86
N PRO A 7 8.07 10.87 7.59
CA PRO A 7 8.28 9.91 6.51
C PRO A 7 9.70 9.36 6.55
N ILE A 8 9.82 8.05 6.38
CA ILE A 8 11.11 7.39 6.26
C ILE A 8 11.76 7.86 4.97
N LYS A 9 12.98 8.39 5.08
CA LYS A 9 13.77 8.77 3.92
C LYS A 9 15.12 8.08 3.98
N ARG A 10 15.54 7.54 2.85
CA ARG A 10 16.82 6.87 2.71
C ARG A 10 17.84 7.87 2.13
N PRO A 11 18.95 8.12 2.82
CA PRO A 11 19.85 9.22 2.43
C PRO A 11 20.48 9.07 1.04
N TRP A 12 20.55 7.82 0.54
CA TRP A 12 21.13 7.53 -0.78
C TRP A 12 20.10 7.59 -1.92
N ILE A 13 18.84 7.93 -1.62
CA ILE A 13 17.78 7.97 -2.62
C ILE A 13 17.37 9.42 -2.87
N HIS A 14 17.34 9.80 -4.14
CA HIS A 14 16.76 11.05 -4.58
C HIS A 14 15.27 10.83 -4.86
N TYR A 15 14.44 11.29 -3.93
CA TYR A 15 12.99 11.20 -4.09
C TYR A 15 12.52 12.24 -5.11
N SER A 16 11.56 11.84 -5.96
CA SER A 16 10.95 12.78 -6.88
C SER A 16 10.15 13.82 -6.10
N THR A 17 10.33 15.10 -6.50
CA THR A 17 9.56 16.22 -5.96
C THR A 17 8.34 16.52 -6.82
N GLY A 18 8.17 15.79 -7.92
CA GLY A 18 7.11 16.03 -8.89
C GLY A 18 5.75 15.66 -8.36
N GLU A 19 4.82 16.56 -8.53
CA GLU A 19 3.42 16.20 -8.45
C GLU A 19 3.19 15.06 -9.43
N GLN A 20 2.67 13.95 -8.93
CA GLN A 20 2.16 12.95 -9.82
C GLN A 20 1.00 13.62 -10.56
N ASP A 21 1.25 14.04 -11.78
CA ASP A 21 0.18 14.49 -12.62
C ASP A 21 -0.87 13.38 -12.61
N GLY A 22 -2.14 13.74 -12.63
CA GLY A 22 -3.27 12.82 -12.51
C GLY A 22 -3.34 11.81 -13.66
N ARG A 23 -2.21 11.20 -14.01
CA ARG A 23 -2.16 10.19 -15.07
C ARG A 23 -3.03 9.03 -14.69
N LYS A 24 -3.89 8.68 -15.61
CA LYS A 24 -4.68 7.48 -15.50
C LYS A 24 -3.76 6.28 -15.47
N TYR A 25 -3.77 5.54 -14.40
CA TYR A 25 -2.92 4.40 -14.18
C TYR A 25 -3.17 3.22 -15.12
N LEU A 26 -4.13 3.32 -16.02
CA LEU A 26 -4.50 2.28 -16.97
C LEU A 26 -3.74 2.38 -18.30
N GLY A 27 -2.80 3.32 -18.40
CA GLY A 27 -1.97 3.46 -19.60
C GLY A 27 -0.87 2.38 -19.67
N ALA A 28 -0.51 1.99 -20.88
CA ALA A 28 0.64 1.14 -21.10
C ALA A 28 1.91 1.84 -20.60
N PRO A 29 2.91 1.08 -20.10
CA PRO A 29 4.20 1.66 -19.74
C PRO A 29 4.81 2.41 -20.93
N ASN A 30 5.45 3.55 -20.66
CA ASN A 30 6.13 4.29 -21.73
C ASN A 30 7.33 3.47 -22.24
N PRO A 31 7.30 2.99 -23.51
CA PRO A 31 8.37 2.15 -24.02
C PRO A 31 9.70 2.91 -24.22
N ASN A 32 9.64 4.26 -24.19
CA ASN A 32 10.82 5.10 -24.35
C ASN A 32 11.47 5.47 -23.01
N LYS A 33 10.90 5.05 -21.90
CA LYS A 33 11.47 5.34 -20.59
C LYS A 33 12.73 4.50 -20.38
N ILE A 34 13.86 5.17 -20.27
CA ILE A 34 15.12 4.51 -19.95
C ILE A 34 15.09 4.12 -18.48
N VAL A 35 15.27 2.82 -18.20
CA VAL A 35 15.35 2.33 -16.83
C VAL A 35 16.77 2.51 -16.33
N ASN A 36 16.97 3.46 -15.43
CA ASN A 36 18.20 3.63 -14.66
C ASN A 36 18.04 2.85 -13.35
N LYS A 37 19.03 2.01 -13.01
CA LYS A 37 18.96 1.18 -11.80
C LYS A 37 18.80 2.01 -10.53
N ASP A 38 19.50 3.14 -10.42
CA ASP A 38 19.40 4.01 -9.27
C ASP A 38 18.04 4.70 -9.19
N GLN A 39 17.52 5.11 -10.33
CA GLN A 39 16.18 5.69 -10.40
C GLN A 39 15.10 4.65 -10.09
N PHE A 40 15.28 3.43 -10.57
CA PHE A 40 14.37 2.34 -10.23
C PHE A 40 14.34 2.09 -8.72
N ALA A 41 15.50 2.02 -8.09
CA ALA A 41 15.58 1.81 -6.65
C ALA A 41 14.91 2.96 -5.88
N ALA A 42 15.14 4.19 -6.31
CA ALA A 42 14.51 5.36 -5.70
C ALA A 42 12.97 5.30 -5.81
N ASP A 43 12.48 4.99 -7.00
CA ASP A 43 11.04 4.89 -7.26
C ASP A 43 10.41 3.77 -6.44
N MET A 44 11.08 2.62 -6.36
CA MET A 44 10.63 1.48 -5.57
C MET A 44 10.53 1.84 -4.08
N TRP A 45 11.58 2.42 -3.52
CA TRP A 45 11.57 2.77 -2.09
C TRP A 45 10.57 3.88 -1.79
N GLU A 46 10.35 4.81 -2.70
CA GLU A 46 9.32 5.83 -2.54
C GLU A 46 7.94 5.19 -2.36
N VAL A 47 7.63 4.16 -3.17
CA VAL A 47 6.37 3.41 -3.05
C VAL A 47 6.31 2.65 -1.73
N PHE A 48 7.35 1.90 -1.37
CA PHE A 48 7.35 1.12 -0.12
C PHE A 48 7.30 2.03 1.12
N ASP A 49 8.07 3.09 1.13
CA ASP A 49 8.08 4.02 2.26
C ASP A 49 6.73 4.74 2.40
N GLY A 50 6.11 5.10 1.29
CA GLY A 50 4.76 5.66 1.29
C GLY A 50 3.72 4.70 1.84
N ALA A 51 3.77 3.45 1.42
CA ALA A 51 2.88 2.41 1.94
C ALA A 51 3.10 2.18 3.44
N GLY A 52 4.36 2.11 3.87
CA GLY A 52 4.73 1.94 5.28
C GLY A 52 4.25 3.10 6.15
N ASN A 53 4.41 4.33 5.69
CA ASN A 53 3.92 5.50 6.42
C ASN A 53 2.39 5.49 6.55
N LEU A 54 1.69 5.09 5.51
CA LEU A 54 0.23 4.93 5.56
C LEU A 54 -0.17 3.83 6.55
N LEU A 55 0.54 2.71 6.56
CA LEU A 55 0.29 1.63 7.51
C LEU A 55 0.47 2.09 8.97
N LEU A 56 1.53 2.81 9.26
CA LEU A 56 1.75 3.37 10.59
C LEU A 56 0.61 4.29 11.01
N LYS A 57 0.16 5.14 10.11
CA LYS A 57 -0.96 6.06 10.35
C LYS A 57 -2.26 5.31 10.63
N LYS A 58 -2.57 4.31 9.81
CA LYS A 58 -3.77 3.48 10.00
C LYS A 58 -3.71 2.65 11.29
N HIS A 59 -2.54 2.12 11.61
CA HIS A 59 -2.35 1.33 12.82
C HIS A 59 -2.66 2.14 14.09
N ARG A 60 -2.40 3.43 14.09
CA ARG A 60 -2.75 4.30 15.22
C ARG A 60 -4.25 4.42 15.43
N ASP A 61 -5.01 4.44 14.33
CA ASP A 61 -6.45 4.54 14.40
C ASP A 61 -7.10 3.21 14.76
N TYR A 62 -6.66 2.13 14.14
CA TYR A 62 -7.29 0.82 14.29
C TYR A 62 -6.70 -0.02 15.41
N GLY A 63 -5.42 0.15 15.73
CA GLY A 63 -4.71 -0.76 16.63
C GLY A 63 -4.56 -2.16 16.01
N PRO A 64 -4.05 -3.13 16.79
CA PRO A 64 -3.79 -4.48 16.27
C PRO A 64 -4.98 -5.42 16.33
N LEU A 65 -6.00 -5.12 17.13
CA LEU A 65 -7.04 -6.11 17.48
C LEU A 65 -7.99 -6.42 16.34
N ASN A 66 -8.20 -5.49 15.41
CA ASN A 66 -9.03 -5.73 14.24
C ASN A 66 -8.48 -6.88 13.37
N ILE A 67 -7.18 -7.09 13.41
CA ILE A 67 -6.51 -8.21 12.74
C ILE A 67 -6.41 -9.40 13.69
N ALA A 68 -5.87 -9.17 14.90
CA ALA A 68 -5.62 -10.23 15.87
C ALA A 68 -6.91 -11.01 16.24
N ARG A 69 -8.04 -10.33 16.29
CA ARG A 69 -9.33 -10.91 16.64
C ARG A 69 -10.26 -11.13 15.44
N SER A 70 -9.72 -11.13 14.24
CA SER A 70 -10.55 -11.38 13.05
C SER A 70 -11.26 -12.74 13.14
N PRO A 71 -12.53 -12.82 12.77
CA PRO A 71 -13.21 -14.10 12.65
C PRO A 71 -12.43 -15.07 11.75
N GLY A 72 -12.24 -16.28 12.22
CA GLY A 72 -11.45 -17.29 11.50
C GLY A 72 -9.94 -17.13 11.64
N GLY A 73 -9.49 -16.19 12.47
CA GLY A 73 -8.08 -15.92 12.75
C GLY A 73 -7.50 -14.80 11.88
N PRO A 74 -6.30 -14.29 12.27
CA PRO A 74 -5.68 -13.16 11.59
C PRO A 74 -5.46 -13.36 10.09
N LEU A 75 -4.92 -14.52 9.69
CA LEU A 75 -4.67 -14.80 8.27
C LEU A 75 -5.97 -14.88 7.47
N ASN A 76 -7.02 -15.42 8.04
CA ASN A 76 -8.32 -15.44 7.37
C ASN A 76 -8.86 -14.00 7.19
N GLY A 77 -8.79 -13.20 8.23
CA GLY A 77 -9.22 -11.81 8.13
C GLY A 77 -8.44 -11.01 7.08
N LEU A 78 -7.13 -11.21 7.01
CA LEU A 78 -6.29 -10.58 6.01
C LEU A 78 -6.61 -11.08 4.60
N ARG A 79 -6.82 -12.38 4.44
CA ARG A 79 -7.21 -12.97 3.15
C ARG A 79 -8.51 -12.36 2.63
N VAL A 80 -9.50 -12.20 3.49
CA VAL A 80 -10.78 -11.59 3.11
C VAL A 80 -10.59 -10.13 2.69
N ARG A 81 -9.81 -9.38 3.44
CA ARG A 81 -9.52 -7.96 3.11
C ARG A 81 -8.79 -7.83 1.78
N ILE A 82 -7.82 -8.69 1.52
CA ILE A 82 -7.10 -8.72 0.24
C ILE A 82 -8.07 -9.06 -0.89
N TRP A 83 -8.94 -10.03 -0.68
CA TRP A 83 -9.96 -10.40 -1.66
C TRP A 83 -10.87 -9.23 -2.01
N ASP A 84 -11.34 -8.47 -1.03
CA ASP A 84 -12.19 -7.31 -1.28
C ASP A 84 -11.49 -6.27 -2.15
N LYS A 85 -10.21 -6.02 -1.89
CA LYS A 85 -9.44 -5.08 -2.71
C LYS A 85 -9.21 -5.61 -4.11
N LEU A 86 -8.92 -6.90 -4.26
CA LEU A 86 -8.76 -7.51 -5.57
C LEU A 86 -10.06 -7.45 -6.38
N ALA A 87 -11.19 -7.76 -5.76
CA ALA A 87 -12.50 -7.68 -6.41
C ALA A 87 -12.81 -6.25 -6.89
N ARG A 88 -12.47 -5.26 -6.06
CA ARG A 88 -12.64 -3.85 -6.42
C ARG A 88 -11.73 -3.45 -7.59
N ILE A 89 -10.48 -3.87 -7.57
CA ILE A 89 -9.54 -3.62 -8.68
C ILE A 89 -10.07 -4.22 -9.97
N ASN A 90 -10.51 -5.47 -9.94
CA ASN A 90 -11.08 -6.16 -11.10
C ASN A 90 -12.29 -5.40 -11.65
N HIS A 91 -13.20 -4.99 -10.78
CA HIS A 91 -14.39 -4.24 -11.18
C HIS A 91 -14.01 -2.92 -11.87
N LEU A 92 -13.12 -2.14 -11.25
CA LEU A 92 -12.70 -0.85 -11.81
C LEU A 92 -12.01 -1.00 -13.17
N ILE A 93 -11.15 -2.01 -13.32
CA ILE A 93 -10.44 -2.25 -14.57
C ILE A 93 -11.39 -2.75 -15.65
N GLU A 94 -12.22 -3.74 -15.34
CA GLU A 94 -13.14 -4.35 -16.30
C GLU A 94 -14.23 -3.39 -16.77
N GLN A 95 -14.72 -2.55 -15.86
CA GLN A 95 -15.74 -1.56 -16.20
C GLN A 95 -15.16 -0.29 -16.80
N GLY A 96 -13.87 -0.07 -16.70
CA GLY A 96 -13.25 1.21 -17.08
C GLY A 96 -13.80 2.38 -16.28
N ALA A 97 -14.33 2.11 -15.09
CA ALA A 97 -15.01 3.12 -14.28
C ALA A 97 -14.02 4.05 -13.60
N THR A 98 -14.44 5.33 -13.47
CA THR A 98 -13.72 6.28 -12.62
C THR A 98 -14.18 6.05 -11.18
N PRO A 99 -13.27 5.78 -10.23
CA PRO A 99 -13.65 5.57 -8.84
C PRO A 99 -14.26 6.84 -8.23
N GLU A 100 -15.37 6.70 -7.53
CA GLU A 100 -16.02 7.82 -6.83
C GLU A 100 -15.46 8.04 -5.42
N ASN A 101 -15.00 7.00 -4.79
CA ASN A 101 -14.57 7.03 -3.39
C ASN A 101 -13.05 6.86 -3.26
N GLU A 102 -12.62 5.62 -3.32
CA GLU A 102 -11.22 5.25 -3.15
C GLU A 102 -10.59 5.04 -4.52
N SER A 103 -9.41 5.58 -4.76
CA SER A 103 -8.71 5.42 -6.03
C SER A 103 -8.27 3.97 -6.27
N LEU A 104 -8.01 3.63 -7.53
CA LEU A 104 -7.41 2.34 -7.88
C LEU A 104 -6.06 2.16 -7.17
N ARG A 105 -5.27 3.23 -7.11
CA ARG A 105 -3.98 3.24 -6.42
C ARG A 105 -4.14 2.90 -4.93
N ASP A 106 -5.15 3.43 -4.27
CA ASP A 106 -5.40 3.16 -2.85
C ASP A 106 -5.71 1.69 -2.61
N SER A 107 -6.42 1.03 -3.52
CA SER A 107 -6.70 -0.39 -3.42
C SER A 107 -5.42 -1.24 -3.49
N PHE A 108 -4.49 -0.89 -4.38
CA PHE A 108 -3.20 -1.56 -4.44
C PHE A 108 -2.36 -1.30 -3.19
N LEU A 109 -2.36 -0.08 -2.67
CA LEU A 109 -1.67 0.26 -1.42
C LEU A 109 -2.21 -0.56 -0.25
N ASP A 110 -3.52 -0.68 -0.14
CA ASP A 110 -4.14 -1.48 0.91
C ASP A 110 -3.74 -2.97 0.79
N MET A 111 -3.68 -3.50 -0.42
CA MET A 111 -3.22 -4.88 -0.64
C MET A 111 -1.76 -5.06 -0.20
N MET A 112 -0.89 -4.12 -0.52
CA MET A 112 0.50 -4.14 -0.04
C MET A 112 0.56 -4.18 1.47
N ASN A 113 -0.20 -3.33 2.13
CA ASN A 113 -0.18 -3.20 3.59
C ASN A 113 -0.81 -4.41 4.28
N TYR A 114 -1.87 -4.98 3.76
CA TYR A 114 -2.41 -6.23 4.28
C TYR A 114 -1.41 -7.38 4.13
N SER A 115 -0.68 -7.43 3.02
CA SER A 115 0.38 -8.41 2.82
C SER A 115 1.55 -8.20 3.79
N ALA A 116 1.93 -6.95 4.04
CA ALA A 116 2.96 -6.61 5.02
C ALA A 116 2.55 -7.06 6.44
N ILE A 117 1.30 -6.82 6.81
CA ILE A 117 0.77 -7.29 8.10
C ILE A 117 0.81 -8.82 8.18
N ALA A 118 0.45 -9.50 7.10
CA ALA A 118 0.50 -10.98 7.05
C ALA A 118 1.92 -11.48 7.28
N LEU A 119 2.91 -10.85 6.66
CA LEU A 119 4.32 -11.20 6.86
C LEU A 119 4.77 -10.96 8.29
N MET A 120 4.39 -9.82 8.88
CA MET A 120 4.69 -9.54 10.29
C MET A 120 4.04 -10.57 11.21
N TYR A 121 2.81 -10.95 10.93
CA TYR A 121 2.12 -11.98 11.71
C TYR A 121 2.84 -13.34 11.60
N LEU A 122 3.20 -13.75 10.39
CA LEU A 122 3.93 -15.01 10.16
C LEU A 122 5.29 -15.02 10.84
N ASP A 123 5.93 -13.85 10.95
CA ASP A 123 7.21 -13.69 11.64
C ASP A 123 7.07 -13.57 13.16
N GLY A 124 5.85 -13.68 13.68
CA GLY A 124 5.58 -13.53 15.10
C GLY A 124 5.70 -12.10 15.63
N LYS A 125 5.60 -11.10 14.75
CA LYS A 125 5.81 -9.69 15.08
C LYS A 125 4.53 -8.85 15.12
N TRP A 126 3.39 -9.41 14.75
CA TRP A 126 2.14 -8.68 14.88
C TRP A 126 1.60 -8.87 16.29
N PRO A 127 1.32 -7.78 17.02
CA PRO A 127 0.87 -7.90 18.40
C PRO A 127 -0.54 -8.51 18.46
N ASN A 128 -0.73 -9.37 19.44
CA ASN A 128 -2.02 -10.00 19.71
C ASN A 128 -2.92 -9.12 20.58
N GLU A 129 -2.31 -8.20 21.30
CA GLU A 129 -3.02 -7.27 22.18
C GLU A 129 -2.30 -5.93 22.29
#